data_855942507e70535ab831f295a588b3cb
#
_entry.id   855942507e70535ab831f295a588b3cb
#
_cell.length_a   1.000
_cell.length_b   1.000
_cell.length_c   1.000
_cell.angle_alpha   90.00
_cell.angle_beta   90.00
_cell.angle_gamma   90.00
#
_symmetry.space_group_name_H-M   'P 1'
#
loop_
_entity.id
_entity.type
_entity.pdbx_description
1 polymer ?
#
loop_
_entity_poly.entity_id
_entity_poly.type
_entity_poly.pdbx_seq_one_letter_code
_entity_poly.pdbx_strand_id
1 'polypeptide(L)'
;LKVLFRLLFIAYGEDHDLLPYRQEVYQRRSLKTKAREVGAAAARGEGASALWPEVKLLFEAVDKGRKEWGVSAYDGGLFSADPAVSPAGADLAGLDLPEKSFARAFAALMIDQDPEADEPGPVDFRSLGVREFGTIYEGLLENQISIAVEDLTLDKDDRYRPARGKEKVVVPEGRPFVGTFSGERKSTGSYYTKEFAVEHLLDQALEPALAAHLGRLDGLKTDREKSEGFFDFRVADIAMGSGHFLVAACDRIERRLSGWLTTHPLD
;
A
#
# COMPACT_ATOMS: atom_id res chain seq x y z
N LEU A 1 -8.18 8.30 4.92
CA LEU A 1 -7.71 7.11 4.17
C LEU A 1 -6.48 7.42 3.32
N LYS A 2 -6.48 8.47 2.46
CA LYS A 2 -5.33 8.77 1.55
C LYS A 2 -4.00 8.98 2.28
N VAL A 3 -3.98 9.63 3.45
CA VAL A 3 -2.76 9.74 4.29
C VAL A 3 -2.24 8.37 4.68
N LEU A 4 -3.14 7.49 5.12
CA LEU A 4 -2.79 6.13 5.54
C LEU A 4 -2.16 5.32 4.40
N PHE A 5 -2.79 5.36 3.21
CA PHE A 5 -2.23 4.68 2.03
C PHE A 5 -0.87 5.24 1.61
N ARG A 6 -0.68 6.57 1.68
CA ARG A 6 0.63 7.18 1.40
C ARG A 6 1.70 6.72 2.39
N LEU A 7 1.38 6.67 3.68
CA LEU A 7 2.30 6.18 4.71
C LEU A 7 2.65 4.70 4.50
N LEU A 8 1.65 3.85 4.24
CA LEU A 8 1.86 2.43 3.98
C LEU A 8 2.71 2.20 2.72
N PHE A 9 2.45 2.93 1.64
CA PHE A 9 3.24 2.84 0.42
C PHE A 9 4.71 3.18 0.66
N ILE A 10 4.98 4.30 1.37
CA ILE A 10 6.36 4.72 1.65
C ILE A 10 7.04 3.72 2.59
N ALA A 11 6.36 3.27 3.65
CA ALA A 11 6.90 2.29 4.58
C ALA A 11 7.26 0.98 3.88
N TYR A 12 6.37 0.48 3.04
CA TYR A 12 6.62 -0.68 2.18
C TYR A 12 7.80 -0.42 1.22
N GLY A 13 7.80 0.73 0.54
CA GLY A 13 8.86 1.09 -0.40
C GLY A 13 10.25 1.24 0.25
N GLU A 14 10.30 1.71 1.51
CA GLU A 14 11.55 1.77 2.28
C GLU A 14 12.08 0.37 2.62
N ASP A 15 11.19 -0.59 2.86
CA ASP A 15 11.56 -1.95 3.22
C ASP A 15 11.90 -2.86 2.04
N HIS A 16 11.35 -2.54 0.86
CA HIS A 16 11.56 -3.29 -0.37
C HIS A 16 12.55 -2.62 -1.34
N ASP A 17 13.38 -1.68 -0.86
CA ASP A 17 14.37 -0.95 -1.67
C ASP A 17 13.76 -0.20 -2.90
N LEU A 18 12.45 0.03 -2.91
CA LEU A 18 11.80 0.87 -3.92
C LEU A 18 12.10 2.36 -3.69
N LEU A 19 12.35 2.73 -2.45
CA LEU A 19 12.85 4.05 -2.06
C LEU A 19 14.29 3.92 -1.55
N PRO A 20 15.14 4.94 -1.72
CA PRO A 20 16.59 4.82 -1.49
C PRO A 20 16.96 4.84 0.00
N TYR A 21 16.35 3.99 0.81
CA TYR A 21 16.55 3.94 2.26
C TYR A 21 18.01 3.70 2.68
N ARG A 22 18.79 3.05 1.83
CA ARG A 22 20.24 2.82 2.09
C ARG A 22 21.09 4.09 1.90
N GLN A 23 20.55 5.14 1.29
CA GLN A 23 21.26 6.42 1.14
C GLN A 23 21.03 7.28 2.38
N GLU A 24 22.09 7.74 3.03
CA GLU A 24 22.04 8.50 4.28
C GLU A 24 21.17 9.76 4.16
N VAL A 25 21.21 10.44 3.02
CA VAL A 25 20.43 11.67 2.76
C VAL A 25 18.93 11.41 2.80
N TYR A 26 18.47 10.27 2.26
CA TYR A 26 17.08 9.84 2.34
C TYR A 26 16.75 9.27 3.72
N GLN A 27 17.62 8.40 4.26
CA GLN A 27 17.42 7.70 5.51
C GLN A 27 17.08 8.64 6.67
N ARG A 28 17.73 9.80 6.75
CA ARG A 28 17.45 10.84 7.77
C ARG A 28 16.01 11.39 7.70
N ARG A 29 15.32 11.23 6.57
CA ARG A 29 13.96 11.71 6.31
C ARG A 29 12.92 10.60 6.26
N SER A 30 13.38 9.36 6.27
CA SER A 30 12.55 8.18 6.13
C SER A 30 11.50 8.05 7.24
N LEU A 31 10.39 7.39 6.94
CA LEU A 31 9.36 7.10 7.93
C LEU A 31 9.93 6.27 9.10
N LYS A 32 10.85 5.35 8.82
CA LYS A 32 11.52 4.56 9.87
C LYS A 32 12.33 5.43 10.84
N THR A 33 13.06 6.42 10.32
CA THR A 33 13.78 7.36 11.18
C THR A 33 12.81 8.21 11.98
N LYS A 34 11.73 8.69 11.37
CA LYS A 34 10.67 9.42 12.07
C LYS A 34 9.98 8.58 13.13
N ALA A 35 9.76 7.29 12.89
CA ALA A 35 9.20 6.39 13.90
C ALA A 35 10.12 6.28 15.14
N ARG A 36 11.45 6.14 14.94
CA ARG A 36 12.41 6.11 16.04
C ARG A 36 12.43 7.44 16.80
N GLU A 37 12.41 8.58 16.11
CA GLU A 37 12.38 9.92 16.72
C GLU A 37 11.11 10.11 17.58
N VAL A 38 9.94 9.71 17.05
CA VAL A 38 8.65 9.78 17.78
C VAL A 38 8.66 8.85 18.99
N GLY A 39 9.14 7.62 18.84
CA GLY A 39 9.27 6.66 19.95
C GLY A 39 10.19 7.17 21.05
N ALA A 40 11.36 7.69 20.68
CA ALA A 40 12.32 8.26 21.61
C ALA A 40 11.79 9.52 22.33
N ALA A 41 11.07 10.39 21.62
CA ALA A 41 10.43 11.56 22.21
C ALA A 41 9.34 11.13 23.22
N ALA A 42 8.50 10.15 22.86
CA ALA A 42 7.47 9.63 23.75
C ALA A 42 8.06 9.00 25.01
N ALA A 43 9.16 8.26 24.92
CA ALA A 43 9.87 7.69 26.06
C ALA A 43 10.41 8.76 27.04
N ARG A 44 10.74 9.96 26.52
CA ARG A 44 11.17 11.11 27.36
C ARG A 44 10.00 11.97 27.85
N GLY A 45 8.75 11.61 27.51
CA GLY A 45 7.57 12.43 27.82
C GLY A 45 7.47 13.70 26.97
N GLU A 46 8.19 13.76 25.84
CA GLU A 46 8.22 14.89 24.91
C GLU A 46 7.20 14.68 23.79
N GLY A 47 6.71 15.77 23.21
CA GLY A 47 5.88 15.71 21.99
C GLY A 47 6.73 15.65 20.74
N ALA A 48 6.25 15.01 19.68
CA ALA A 48 6.84 15.14 18.35
C ALA A 48 6.73 16.59 17.87
N SER A 49 7.72 17.05 17.10
CA SER A 49 7.78 18.40 16.56
C SER A 49 7.99 18.34 15.05
N ALA A 50 7.20 19.07 14.29
CA ALA A 50 7.28 19.21 12.84
C ALA A 50 7.11 17.88 12.06
N LEU A 51 6.53 16.83 12.66
CA LEU A 51 6.35 15.53 12.00
C LEU A 51 5.44 15.62 10.78
N TRP A 52 4.29 16.30 10.88
CA TRP A 52 3.37 16.43 9.76
C TRP A 52 3.96 17.22 8.57
N PRO A 53 4.58 18.40 8.75
CA PRO A 53 5.30 19.08 7.67
C PRO A 53 6.37 18.22 7.00
N GLU A 54 7.16 17.49 7.76
CA GLU A 54 8.22 16.62 7.22
C GLU A 54 7.65 15.44 6.41
N VAL A 55 6.56 14.85 6.87
CA VAL A 55 5.86 13.79 6.13
C VAL A 55 5.23 14.33 4.85
N LYS A 56 4.69 15.56 4.86
CA LYS A 56 4.22 16.22 3.62
C LYS A 56 5.34 16.41 2.60
N LEU A 57 6.53 16.82 3.04
CA LEU A 57 7.69 16.93 2.15
C LEU A 57 8.10 15.57 1.54
N LEU A 58 7.96 14.50 2.31
CA LEU A 58 8.23 13.15 1.81
C LEU A 58 7.18 12.74 0.77
N PHE A 59 5.90 13.05 0.98
CA PHE A 59 4.85 12.83 -0.02
C PHE A 59 5.13 13.60 -1.32
N GLU A 60 5.56 14.84 -1.22
CA GLU A 60 5.93 15.65 -2.39
C GLU A 60 7.15 15.07 -3.12
N ALA A 61 8.15 14.57 -2.37
CA ALA A 61 9.33 13.95 -2.95
C ALA A 61 8.98 12.67 -3.72
N VAL A 62 8.02 11.89 -3.28
CA VAL A 62 7.54 10.70 -4.00
C VAL A 62 6.70 11.08 -5.23
N ASP A 63 5.88 12.13 -5.14
CA ASP A 63 5.07 12.62 -6.26
C ASP A 63 5.94 13.15 -7.41
N LYS A 64 6.80 14.12 -7.10
CA LYS A 64 7.56 14.90 -8.10
C LYS A 64 8.99 14.42 -8.35
N GLY A 65 9.46 13.51 -7.51
CA GLY A 65 10.87 13.15 -7.42
C GLY A 65 11.69 14.22 -6.68
N ARG A 66 12.79 13.79 -6.09
CA ARG A 66 13.75 14.69 -5.44
C ARG A 66 15.17 14.14 -5.59
N LYS A 67 15.89 14.65 -6.57
CA LYS A 67 17.25 14.18 -6.94
C LYS A 67 18.23 14.25 -5.77
N GLU A 68 18.14 15.31 -4.95
CA GLU A 68 19.01 15.48 -3.78
C GLU A 68 18.82 14.39 -2.71
N TRP A 69 17.68 13.69 -2.76
CA TRP A 69 17.39 12.56 -1.87
C TRP A 69 17.52 11.21 -2.57
N GLY A 70 17.83 11.20 -3.87
CA GLY A 70 17.85 10.01 -4.71
C GLY A 70 16.45 9.43 -5.01
N VAL A 71 15.39 10.21 -4.80
CA VAL A 71 14.01 9.77 -5.04
C VAL A 71 13.60 10.13 -6.47
N SER A 72 13.20 9.10 -7.23
CA SER A 72 12.57 9.27 -8.54
C SER A 72 11.10 9.66 -8.39
N ALA A 73 10.53 10.36 -9.38
CA ALA A 73 9.09 10.61 -9.42
C ALA A 73 8.34 9.30 -9.67
N TYR A 74 7.33 9.03 -8.85
CA TYR A 74 6.46 7.86 -9.02
C TYR A 74 5.22 8.15 -9.86
N ASP A 75 4.95 9.44 -10.14
CA ASP A 75 3.90 9.94 -11.06
C ASP A 75 2.56 9.21 -10.94
N GLY A 76 2.16 8.85 -9.73
CA GLY A 76 0.94 8.12 -9.44
C GLY A 76 -0.11 8.99 -8.76
N GLY A 77 -1.39 8.81 -9.12
CA GLY A 77 -2.52 9.57 -8.56
C GLY A 77 -2.65 9.51 -7.02
N LEU A 78 -1.99 8.54 -6.37
CA LEU A 78 -1.98 8.44 -4.92
C LEU A 78 -1.31 9.65 -4.26
N PHE A 79 -0.16 10.11 -4.78
CA PHE A 79 0.63 11.20 -4.20
C PHE A 79 0.32 12.57 -4.82
N SER A 80 -0.32 12.61 -5.98
CA SER A 80 -0.59 13.86 -6.68
C SER A 80 -1.36 14.86 -5.83
N ALA A 81 -0.90 16.12 -5.88
CA ALA A 81 -1.59 17.29 -5.34
C ALA A 81 -2.30 18.10 -6.44
N ASP A 82 -2.30 17.62 -7.69
CA ASP A 82 -3.03 18.22 -8.77
C ASP A 82 -4.54 17.93 -8.61
N PRO A 83 -5.40 18.95 -8.49
CA PRO A 83 -6.84 18.74 -8.34
C PRO A 83 -7.48 18.07 -9.55
N ALA A 84 -6.89 18.17 -10.75
CA ALA A 84 -7.37 17.48 -11.95
C ALA A 84 -7.13 15.96 -11.87
N VAL A 85 -6.08 15.53 -11.19
CA VAL A 85 -5.71 14.11 -11.01
C VAL A 85 -6.31 13.57 -9.71
N SER A 86 -6.24 14.34 -8.63
CA SER A 86 -6.63 13.93 -7.29
C SER A 86 -7.16 15.08 -6.45
N PRO A 87 -8.47 15.40 -6.53
CA PRO A 87 -9.06 16.44 -5.70
C PRO A 87 -8.77 16.28 -4.21
N ALA A 88 -8.94 15.07 -3.67
CA ALA A 88 -8.62 14.77 -2.28
C ALA A 88 -7.11 14.85 -1.97
N GLY A 89 -6.25 14.74 -2.97
CA GLY A 89 -4.81 14.97 -2.82
C GLY A 89 -4.46 16.45 -2.73
N ALA A 90 -5.16 17.29 -3.48
CA ALA A 90 -5.04 18.74 -3.40
C ALA A 90 -5.53 19.26 -2.03
N ASP A 91 -6.68 18.79 -1.54
CA ASP A 91 -7.18 19.10 -0.21
C ASP A 91 -6.15 18.73 0.87
N LEU A 92 -5.55 17.54 0.75
CA LEU A 92 -4.55 17.05 1.68
C LEU A 92 -3.28 17.92 1.71
N ALA A 93 -2.85 18.43 0.57
CA ALA A 93 -1.69 19.31 0.49
C ALA A 93 -1.89 20.61 1.28
N GLY A 94 -3.11 21.14 1.28
CA GLY A 94 -3.51 22.31 2.06
C GLY A 94 -3.81 22.02 3.53
N LEU A 95 -3.95 20.75 3.91
CA LEU A 95 -4.35 20.37 5.27
C LEU A 95 -3.23 20.59 6.27
N ASP A 96 -3.57 21.19 7.40
CA ASP A 96 -2.71 21.29 8.58
C ASP A 96 -3.29 20.41 9.70
N LEU A 97 -2.55 19.36 10.08
CA LEU A 97 -2.96 18.43 11.13
C LEU A 97 -2.34 18.83 12.46
N PRO A 98 -3.13 18.83 13.56
CA PRO A 98 -2.56 19.03 14.88
C PRO A 98 -1.49 17.99 15.16
N GLU A 99 -0.27 18.46 15.44
CA GLU A 99 0.93 17.63 15.62
C GLU A 99 0.71 16.46 16.56
N LYS A 100 0.12 16.72 17.73
CA LYS A 100 -0.16 15.69 18.74
C LYS A 100 -1.09 14.58 18.22
N SER A 101 -2.09 14.94 17.43
CA SER A 101 -3.04 13.96 16.89
C SER A 101 -2.39 13.13 15.79
N PHE A 102 -1.62 13.77 14.92
CA PHE A 102 -0.91 13.10 13.85
C PHE A 102 0.18 12.17 14.42
N ALA A 103 0.99 12.63 15.38
CA ALA A 103 2.04 11.82 16.01
C ALA A 103 1.47 10.56 16.67
N ARG A 104 0.29 10.64 17.31
CA ARG A 104 -0.36 9.45 17.87
C ARG A 104 -0.79 8.45 16.80
N ALA A 105 -1.42 8.94 15.73
CA ALA A 105 -1.84 8.08 14.61
C ALA A 105 -0.62 7.47 13.89
N PHE A 106 0.42 8.24 13.69
CA PHE A 106 1.69 7.81 13.11
C PHE A 106 2.37 6.74 13.97
N ALA A 107 2.46 6.95 15.28
CA ALA A 107 3.02 5.97 16.20
C ALA A 107 2.25 4.65 16.19
N ALA A 108 0.91 4.72 16.19
CA ALA A 108 0.06 3.53 16.12
C ALA A 108 0.23 2.70 14.84
N LEU A 109 0.67 3.35 13.73
CA LEU A 109 0.91 2.68 12.45
C LEU A 109 2.36 2.20 12.31
N MET A 110 3.32 3.00 12.77
CA MET A 110 4.72 2.88 12.39
C MET A 110 5.61 2.32 13.50
N ILE A 111 5.11 2.21 14.74
CA ILE A 111 5.89 1.71 15.88
C ILE A 111 5.27 0.40 16.33
N ASP A 112 6.08 -0.64 16.31
CA ASP A 112 5.71 -1.92 16.89
C ASP A 112 5.64 -1.78 18.42
N GLN A 113 4.51 -2.19 18.98
CA GLN A 113 4.22 -2.15 20.40
C GLN A 113 4.24 -3.57 21.00
N ASP A 114 5.08 -4.46 20.45
CA ASP A 114 5.23 -5.80 21.02
C ASP A 114 5.64 -5.68 22.50
N PRO A 115 4.79 -6.18 23.44
CA PRO A 115 5.09 -6.12 24.87
C PRO A 115 6.31 -6.96 25.27
N GLU A 116 6.74 -7.89 24.40
CA GLU A 116 7.91 -8.75 24.62
C GLU A 116 9.20 -8.17 24.03
N ALA A 117 9.10 -7.07 23.26
CA ALA A 117 10.28 -6.38 22.74
C ALA A 117 10.94 -5.51 23.81
N ASP A 118 12.26 -5.57 23.91
CA ASP A 118 13.05 -4.77 24.88
C ASP A 118 12.86 -3.25 24.65
N GLU A 119 12.68 -2.82 23.39
CA GLU A 119 12.36 -1.43 23.02
C GLU A 119 11.41 -1.38 21.82
N PRO A 120 10.41 -0.44 21.83
CA PRO A 120 9.55 -0.21 20.67
C PRO A 120 10.37 0.26 19.47
N GLY A 121 10.29 -0.47 18.37
CA GLY A 121 10.99 -0.16 17.11
C GLY A 121 10.04 0.16 15.96
N PRO A 122 10.56 0.61 14.82
CA PRO A 122 9.76 0.73 13.60
C PRO A 122 9.19 -0.62 13.17
N VAL A 123 7.92 -0.64 12.76
CA VAL A 123 7.29 -1.81 12.17
C VAL A 123 8.10 -2.27 10.95
N ASP A 124 8.26 -3.58 10.81
CA ASP A 124 8.92 -4.21 9.66
C ASP A 124 7.88 -4.62 8.61
N PHE A 125 7.87 -3.95 7.48
CA PHE A 125 6.95 -4.20 6.37
C PHE A 125 7.50 -5.20 5.33
N ARG A 126 8.70 -5.77 5.53
CA ARG A 126 9.29 -6.76 4.60
C ARG A 126 8.46 -8.04 4.47
N SER A 127 7.76 -8.40 5.54
CA SER A 127 6.89 -9.57 5.55
C SER A 127 5.53 -9.34 4.87
N LEU A 128 5.18 -8.07 4.57
CA LEU A 128 3.96 -7.75 3.85
C LEU A 128 4.14 -8.08 2.37
N GLY A 129 3.48 -9.15 1.93
CA GLY A 129 3.33 -9.45 0.51
C GLY A 129 2.20 -8.64 -0.13
N VAL A 130 2.06 -8.76 -1.43
CA VAL A 130 0.98 -8.10 -2.21
C VAL A 130 -0.40 -8.48 -1.67
N ARG A 131 -0.54 -9.72 -1.18
CA ARG A 131 -1.78 -10.25 -0.60
C ARG A 131 -2.16 -9.52 0.70
N GLU A 132 -1.22 -9.40 1.63
CA GLU A 132 -1.44 -8.72 2.91
C GLU A 132 -1.77 -7.24 2.68
N PHE A 133 -1.06 -6.60 1.75
CA PHE A 133 -1.33 -5.23 1.34
C PHE A 133 -2.74 -5.07 0.72
N GLY A 134 -3.14 -6.04 -0.13
CA GLY A 134 -4.49 -6.10 -0.70
C GLY A 134 -5.56 -6.24 0.39
N THR A 135 -5.34 -7.09 1.39
CA THR A 135 -6.26 -7.28 2.53
C THR A 135 -6.42 -6.01 3.36
N ILE A 136 -5.30 -5.30 3.63
CA ILE A 136 -5.34 -4.00 4.32
C ILE A 136 -6.13 -2.98 3.49
N TYR A 137 -5.87 -2.93 2.19
CA TYR A 137 -6.56 -2.02 1.28
C TYR A 137 -8.08 -2.27 1.26
N GLU A 138 -8.51 -3.51 1.11
CA GLU A 138 -9.92 -3.89 1.13
C GLU A 138 -10.58 -3.58 2.47
N GLY A 139 -9.94 -3.96 3.58
CA GLY A 139 -10.43 -3.67 4.92
C GLY A 139 -10.62 -2.18 5.17
N LEU A 140 -9.75 -1.33 4.60
CA LEU A 140 -9.87 0.12 4.69
C LEU A 140 -10.95 0.69 3.78
N LEU A 141 -11.18 0.09 2.61
CA LEU A 141 -12.25 0.50 1.69
C LEU A 141 -13.64 0.06 2.15
N GLU A 142 -13.74 -1.06 2.85
CA GLU A 142 -15.00 -1.56 3.41
C GLU A 142 -15.50 -0.70 4.58
N ASN A 143 -14.61 0.08 5.20
CA ASN A 143 -14.94 0.93 6.33
C ASN A 143 -15.14 2.39 5.90
N GLN A 144 -16.19 3.00 6.44
CA GLN A 144 -16.45 4.43 6.28
C GLN A 144 -16.13 5.18 7.56
N ILE A 145 -15.64 6.41 7.41
CA ILE A 145 -15.51 7.35 8.52
C ILE A 145 -16.83 8.13 8.59
N SER A 146 -17.52 8.01 9.69
CA SER A 146 -18.82 8.68 9.90
C SER A 146 -18.86 9.35 11.26
N ILE A 147 -19.81 10.27 11.44
CA ILE A 147 -20.13 10.86 12.74
C ILE A 147 -21.37 10.15 13.28
N ALA A 148 -21.31 9.68 14.49
CA ALA A 148 -22.45 9.05 15.14
C ALA A 148 -23.59 10.06 15.32
N VAL A 149 -24.75 9.78 14.72
CA VAL A 149 -25.96 10.63 14.83
C VAL A 149 -26.77 10.30 16.09
N GLU A 150 -26.45 9.24 16.77
CA GLU A 150 -26.99 8.75 18.04
C GLU A 150 -25.98 7.85 18.72
N ASP A 151 -26.19 7.49 19.98
CA ASP A 151 -25.30 6.55 20.68
C ASP A 151 -25.26 5.18 20.00
N LEU A 152 -24.05 4.68 19.70
CA LEU A 152 -23.86 3.41 19.01
C LEU A 152 -23.26 2.34 19.92
N THR A 153 -23.66 1.10 19.67
CA THR A 153 -23.06 -0.13 20.22
C THR A 153 -22.65 -1.06 19.09
N LEU A 154 -21.97 -2.15 19.40
CA LEU A 154 -21.64 -3.20 18.44
C LEU A 154 -22.62 -4.35 18.52
N ASP A 155 -22.96 -4.93 17.37
CA ASP A 155 -23.66 -6.20 17.31
C ASP A 155 -22.68 -7.40 17.48
N LYS A 156 -23.20 -8.62 17.37
CA LYS A 156 -22.41 -9.87 17.48
C LYS A 156 -21.38 -10.06 16.34
N ASP A 157 -21.50 -9.30 15.26
CA ASP A 157 -20.65 -9.33 14.09
C ASP A 157 -19.72 -8.08 14.02
N ASP A 158 -19.53 -7.41 15.17
CA ASP A 158 -18.75 -6.17 15.34
C ASP A 158 -19.18 -5.00 14.43
N ARG A 159 -20.48 -4.95 14.07
CA ARG A 159 -21.03 -3.86 13.28
C ARG A 159 -21.73 -2.85 14.17
N TYR A 160 -21.61 -1.58 13.82
CA TYR A 160 -22.26 -0.50 14.55
C TYR A 160 -23.79 -0.52 14.33
N ARG A 161 -24.53 -0.34 15.42
CA ARG A 161 -25.97 -0.11 15.45
C ARG A 161 -26.35 0.81 16.59
N PRO A 162 -27.55 1.43 16.53
CA PRO A 162 -28.06 2.22 17.65
C PRO A 162 -28.08 1.42 18.96
N ALA A 163 -27.56 2.05 20.03
CA ALA A 163 -27.64 1.49 21.37
C ALA A 163 -29.08 1.62 21.92
N ARG A 164 -29.59 0.60 22.58
CA ARG A 164 -30.93 0.59 23.13
C ARG A 164 -30.91 0.34 24.63
N GLY A 165 -31.66 1.16 25.36
CA GLY A 165 -31.89 0.98 26.79
C GLY A 165 -30.61 1.07 27.61
N LYS A 166 -30.18 -0.06 28.24
CA LYS A 166 -28.98 -0.11 29.09
C LYS A 166 -27.76 -0.74 28.40
N GLU A 167 -27.79 -0.85 27.09
CA GLU A 167 -26.64 -1.37 26.35
C GLU A 167 -25.41 -0.46 26.52
N LYS A 168 -24.21 -1.07 26.46
CA LYS A 168 -22.97 -0.32 26.55
C LYS A 168 -22.81 0.55 25.30
N VAL A 169 -22.72 1.86 25.48
CA VAL A 169 -22.39 2.80 24.40
C VAL A 169 -20.90 2.66 24.09
N VAL A 170 -20.59 2.34 22.84
CA VAL A 170 -19.21 2.21 22.33
C VAL A 170 -18.79 3.53 21.67
N VAL A 171 -19.69 4.14 20.90
CA VAL A 171 -19.46 5.45 20.30
C VAL A 171 -20.62 6.39 20.71
N PRO A 172 -20.32 7.42 21.49
CA PRO A 172 -21.33 8.44 21.83
C PRO A 172 -21.77 9.26 20.61
N GLU A 173 -22.99 9.79 20.65
CA GLU A 173 -23.49 10.76 19.67
C GLU A 173 -22.48 11.89 19.42
N GLY A 174 -22.35 12.32 18.17
CA GLY A 174 -21.43 13.37 17.73
C GLY A 174 -19.96 12.96 17.63
N ARG A 175 -19.61 11.73 17.96
CA ARG A 175 -18.21 11.25 17.88
C ARG A 175 -17.94 10.58 16.54
N PRO A 176 -16.73 10.79 15.97
CA PRO A 176 -16.31 10.07 14.76
C PRO A 176 -16.04 8.59 15.06
N PHE A 177 -16.39 7.75 14.12
CA PHE A 177 -16.06 6.32 14.16
C PHE A 177 -15.73 5.81 12.76
N VAL A 178 -15.06 4.65 12.73
CA VAL A 178 -14.68 3.94 11.51
C VAL A 178 -15.34 2.57 11.54
N GLY A 179 -16.12 2.24 10.54
CA GLY A 179 -16.75 0.94 10.49
C GLY A 179 -17.91 0.87 9.48
N THR A 180 -18.59 -0.27 9.48
CA THR A 180 -19.78 -0.50 8.68
C THR A 180 -21.02 -0.53 9.58
N PHE A 181 -22.14 0.03 9.09
CA PHE A 181 -23.43 -0.12 9.79
C PHE A 181 -24.02 -1.51 9.58
N SER A 182 -24.64 -2.02 10.64
CA SER A 182 -25.44 -3.24 10.55
C SER A 182 -26.60 -3.01 9.56
N GLY A 183 -26.63 -3.84 8.50
CA GLY A 183 -27.66 -3.74 7.45
C GLY A 183 -27.22 -3.11 6.12
N GLU A 184 -26.07 -2.45 6.04
CA GLU A 184 -25.53 -2.03 4.75
C GLU A 184 -24.89 -3.22 4.04
N ARG A 185 -25.33 -3.50 2.81
CA ARG A 185 -24.69 -4.48 1.93
C ARG A 185 -23.35 -3.90 1.48
N LYS A 186 -22.33 -4.77 1.39
CA LYS A 186 -21.05 -4.46 0.75
C LYS A 186 -21.32 -3.81 -0.63
N SER A 187 -21.21 -2.50 -0.69
CA SER A 187 -21.59 -1.74 -1.89
C SER A 187 -20.45 -1.60 -2.91
N THR A 188 -19.22 -1.95 -2.52
CA THR A 188 -18.03 -1.65 -3.31
C THR A 188 -17.56 -2.79 -4.22
N GLY A 189 -18.17 -3.99 -4.20
CA GLY A 189 -17.87 -5.06 -5.17
C GLY A 189 -16.38 -5.40 -5.36
N SER A 190 -15.53 -4.88 -4.49
CA SER A 190 -14.09 -5.15 -4.51
C SER A 190 -13.87 -6.49 -3.81
N TYR A 191 -13.65 -7.54 -4.58
CA TYR A 191 -13.34 -8.85 -4.06
C TYR A 191 -11.87 -9.15 -4.33
N TYR A 192 -11.11 -9.35 -3.26
CA TYR A 192 -9.77 -9.90 -3.39
C TYR A 192 -9.87 -11.37 -3.82
N THR A 193 -9.32 -11.68 -4.98
CA THR A 193 -9.33 -13.05 -5.49
C THR A 193 -8.33 -13.89 -4.69
N LYS A 194 -8.78 -15.03 -4.16
CA LYS A 194 -7.90 -15.91 -3.37
C LYS A 194 -6.74 -16.40 -4.22
N GLU A 195 -5.55 -16.46 -3.65
CA GLU A 195 -4.30 -16.81 -4.31
C GLU A 195 -4.38 -18.10 -5.13
N PHE A 196 -5.01 -19.15 -4.58
CA PHE A 196 -5.18 -20.40 -5.33
C PHE A 196 -5.97 -20.23 -6.64
N ALA A 197 -6.90 -19.27 -6.69
CA ALA A 197 -7.68 -19.00 -7.90
C ALA A 197 -6.86 -18.19 -8.91
N VAL A 198 -5.99 -17.28 -8.43
CA VAL A 198 -5.04 -16.54 -9.26
C VAL A 198 -4.05 -17.52 -9.88
N GLU A 199 -3.40 -18.36 -9.08
CA GLU A 199 -2.46 -19.36 -9.55
C GLU A 199 -3.10 -20.31 -10.56
N HIS A 200 -4.31 -20.81 -10.26
CA HIS A 200 -5.04 -21.68 -11.18
C HIS A 200 -5.32 -20.99 -12.54
N LEU A 201 -5.73 -19.72 -12.51
CA LEU A 201 -5.97 -18.97 -13.76
C LEU A 201 -4.67 -18.78 -14.55
N LEU A 202 -3.58 -18.45 -13.88
CA LEU A 202 -2.28 -18.30 -14.51
C LEU A 202 -1.80 -19.62 -15.14
N ASP A 203 -1.98 -20.74 -14.45
CA ASP A 203 -1.63 -22.06 -14.96
C ASP A 203 -2.45 -22.46 -16.20
N GLN A 204 -3.73 -22.09 -16.23
CA GLN A 204 -4.61 -22.48 -17.34
C GLN A 204 -4.61 -21.52 -18.52
N ALA A 205 -4.35 -20.23 -18.28
CA ALA A 205 -4.43 -19.20 -19.33
C ALA A 205 -3.06 -18.66 -19.73
N LEU A 206 -2.22 -18.28 -18.74
CA LEU A 206 -0.95 -17.63 -19.01
C LEU A 206 0.15 -18.63 -19.42
N GLU A 207 0.33 -19.70 -18.68
CA GLU A 207 1.41 -20.68 -18.93
C GLU A 207 1.38 -21.28 -20.33
N PRO A 208 0.23 -21.75 -20.88
CA PRO A 208 0.19 -22.26 -22.24
C PRO A 208 0.55 -21.21 -23.30
N ALA A 209 0.07 -19.96 -23.10
CA ALA A 209 0.35 -18.86 -24.02
C ALA A 209 1.84 -18.47 -23.96
N LEU A 210 2.42 -18.41 -22.77
CA LEU A 210 3.84 -18.11 -22.57
C LEU A 210 4.74 -19.21 -23.12
N ALA A 211 4.40 -20.47 -22.91
CA ALA A 211 5.11 -21.61 -23.48
C ALA A 211 5.08 -21.57 -25.03
N ALA A 212 3.94 -21.25 -25.61
CA ALA A 212 3.81 -21.06 -27.07
C ALA A 212 4.66 -19.90 -27.58
N HIS A 213 4.72 -18.79 -26.82
CA HIS A 213 5.57 -17.64 -27.13
C HIS A 213 7.05 -18.02 -27.14
N LEU A 214 7.53 -18.66 -26.07
CA LEU A 214 8.93 -19.12 -25.97
C LEU A 214 9.27 -20.12 -27.08
N GLY A 215 8.37 -21.07 -27.37
CA GLY A 215 8.56 -22.00 -28.49
C GLY A 215 8.63 -21.31 -29.86
N ARG A 216 7.96 -20.16 -30.06
CA ARG A 216 8.15 -19.35 -31.28
C ARG A 216 9.55 -18.73 -31.33
N LEU A 217 10.04 -18.23 -30.19
CA LEU A 217 11.41 -17.67 -30.10
C LEU A 217 12.46 -18.73 -30.42
N ASP A 218 12.28 -19.97 -29.94
CA ASP A 218 13.18 -21.09 -30.24
C ASP A 218 13.25 -21.39 -31.73
N GLY A 219 12.17 -21.17 -32.47
CA GLY A 219 12.10 -21.34 -33.92
C GLY A 219 12.76 -20.22 -34.76
N LEU A 220 13.13 -19.10 -34.15
CA LEU A 220 13.80 -17.98 -34.83
C LEU A 220 15.28 -18.29 -35.07
N LYS A 221 15.81 -17.81 -36.20
CA LYS A 221 17.16 -18.19 -36.65
C LYS A 221 18.27 -17.27 -36.13
N THR A 222 17.94 -16.01 -35.84
CA THR A 222 18.92 -15.00 -35.45
C THR A 222 18.64 -14.45 -34.05
N ASP A 223 19.69 -14.11 -33.30
CA ASP A 223 19.54 -13.50 -31.99
C ASP A 223 18.84 -12.14 -32.04
N ARG A 224 19.03 -11.41 -33.13
CA ARG A 224 18.29 -10.17 -33.38
C ARG A 224 16.77 -10.40 -33.43
N GLU A 225 16.30 -11.39 -34.23
CA GLU A 225 14.88 -11.73 -34.28
C GLU A 225 14.34 -12.17 -32.92
N LYS A 226 15.13 -12.97 -32.19
CA LYS A 226 14.78 -13.40 -30.82
C LYS A 226 14.70 -12.21 -29.86
N SER A 227 15.67 -11.29 -29.88
CA SER A 227 15.66 -10.08 -29.07
C SER A 227 14.48 -9.18 -29.35
N GLU A 228 14.17 -8.97 -30.64
CA GLU A 228 13.01 -8.16 -31.06
C GLU A 228 11.68 -8.81 -30.63
N GLY A 229 11.58 -10.13 -30.68
CA GLY A 229 10.39 -10.89 -30.28
C GLY A 229 10.26 -11.12 -28.77
N PHE A 230 11.34 -11.03 -28.02
CA PHE A 230 11.40 -11.45 -26.60
C PHE A 230 10.37 -10.73 -25.72
N PHE A 231 10.23 -9.42 -25.90
CA PHE A 231 9.29 -8.58 -25.14
C PHE A 231 7.92 -8.44 -25.83
N ASP A 232 7.69 -9.10 -26.96
CA ASP A 232 6.39 -9.03 -27.65
C ASP A 232 5.38 -10.07 -27.10
N PHE A 233 5.29 -10.14 -25.77
CA PHE A 233 4.29 -10.91 -25.05
C PHE A 233 3.43 -9.96 -24.23
N ARG A 234 2.15 -9.87 -24.58
CA ARG A 234 1.24 -8.87 -24.00
C ARG A 234 0.14 -9.54 -23.22
N VAL A 235 -0.07 -9.04 -22.00
CA VAL A 235 -1.15 -9.48 -21.11
C VAL A 235 -2.01 -8.28 -20.77
N ALA A 236 -3.32 -8.47 -20.79
CA ALA A 236 -4.28 -7.46 -20.38
C ALA A 236 -5.32 -8.08 -19.44
N ASP A 237 -5.58 -7.42 -18.34
CA ASP A 237 -6.70 -7.70 -17.45
C ASP A 237 -7.71 -6.55 -17.58
N ILE A 238 -8.83 -6.82 -18.24
CA ILE A 238 -9.88 -5.82 -18.51
C ILE A 238 -10.78 -5.57 -17.31
N ALA A 239 -10.64 -6.36 -16.24
CA ALA A 239 -11.37 -6.23 -14.98
C ALA A 239 -10.41 -6.16 -13.79
N MET A 240 -9.30 -5.49 -13.96
CA MET A 240 -8.10 -5.49 -13.13
C MET A 240 -8.33 -5.38 -11.62
N GLY A 241 -9.33 -4.62 -11.18
CA GLY A 241 -9.52 -4.38 -9.74
C GLY A 241 -8.26 -3.80 -9.10
N SER A 242 -7.72 -4.48 -8.09
CA SER A 242 -6.46 -4.12 -7.42
C SER A 242 -5.20 -4.51 -8.20
N GLY A 243 -5.33 -5.16 -9.36
CA GLY A 243 -4.20 -5.60 -10.17
C GLY A 243 -3.51 -6.89 -9.73
N HIS A 244 -4.12 -7.65 -8.83
CA HIS A 244 -3.51 -8.86 -8.27
C HIS A 244 -3.11 -9.89 -9.36
N PHE A 245 -3.98 -10.12 -10.33
CA PHE A 245 -3.64 -10.99 -11.45
C PHE A 245 -2.48 -10.47 -12.29
N LEU A 246 -2.40 -9.16 -12.52
CA LEU A 246 -1.31 -8.57 -13.30
C LEU A 246 0.02 -8.65 -12.58
N VAL A 247 0.05 -8.43 -11.25
CA VAL A 247 1.26 -8.57 -10.44
C VAL A 247 1.76 -10.00 -10.49
N ALA A 248 0.89 -10.97 -10.20
CA ALA A 248 1.24 -12.38 -10.25
C ALA A 248 1.65 -12.85 -11.66
N ALA A 249 1.01 -12.29 -12.70
CA ALA A 249 1.40 -12.55 -14.09
C ALA A 249 2.79 -11.98 -14.40
N CYS A 250 3.12 -10.77 -13.95
CA CYS A 250 4.46 -10.19 -14.13
C CYS A 250 5.54 -11.06 -13.50
N ASP A 251 5.35 -11.51 -12.25
CA ASP A 251 6.29 -12.38 -11.56
C ASP A 251 6.47 -13.72 -12.29
N ARG A 252 5.38 -14.28 -12.82
CA ARG A 252 5.41 -15.52 -13.58
C ARG A 252 6.14 -15.36 -14.91
N ILE A 253 5.85 -14.30 -15.64
CA ILE A 253 6.48 -13.97 -16.93
C ILE A 253 7.97 -13.72 -16.73
N GLU A 254 8.34 -12.88 -15.75
CA GLU A 254 9.75 -12.59 -15.45
C GLU A 254 10.53 -13.88 -15.17
N ARG A 255 10.01 -14.74 -14.30
CA ARG A 255 10.66 -16.02 -13.95
C ARG A 255 10.85 -16.93 -15.16
N ARG A 256 9.84 -17.00 -16.02
CA ARG A 256 9.88 -17.86 -17.24
C ARG A 256 10.83 -17.31 -18.31
N LEU A 257 10.80 -16.00 -18.53
CA LEU A 257 11.69 -15.32 -19.48
C LEU A 257 13.15 -15.37 -19.00
N SER A 258 13.41 -15.12 -17.74
CA SER A 258 14.76 -15.23 -17.15
C SER A 258 15.29 -16.66 -17.23
N GLY A 259 14.44 -17.66 -16.96
CA GLY A 259 14.79 -19.06 -17.13
C GLY A 259 15.13 -19.42 -18.58
N TRP A 260 14.37 -18.89 -19.55
CA TRP A 260 14.66 -19.10 -20.98
C TRP A 260 15.98 -18.46 -21.40
N LEU A 261 16.28 -17.22 -20.96
CA LEU A 261 17.55 -16.53 -21.24
C LEU A 261 18.77 -17.28 -20.69
N THR A 262 18.63 -18.02 -19.58
CA THR A 262 19.71 -18.81 -19.02
C THR A 262 20.19 -19.91 -19.98
N THR A 263 19.28 -20.43 -20.80
CA THR A 263 19.56 -21.47 -21.81
C THR A 263 19.77 -20.92 -23.21
N HIS A 264 19.34 -19.69 -23.46
CA HIS A 264 19.40 -19.01 -24.76
C HIS A 264 20.00 -17.59 -24.56
N PRO A 265 21.29 -17.47 -24.22
CA PRO A 265 21.91 -16.15 -24.09
C PRO A 265 21.83 -15.43 -25.44
N LEU A 266 21.38 -14.19 -25.40
CA LEU A 266 21.31 -13.29 -26.54
C LEU A 266 22.50 -12.34 -26.48
N ASP A 267 23.21 -12.20 -27.61
CA ASP A 267 24.36 -11.28 -27.75
C ASP A 267 23.95 -9.82 -27.93
#